data_f010919da99c3db7b504a3296e93ad10
#
_entry.id   f010919da99c3db7b504a3296e93ad10
#
_cell.length_a   1.000
_cell.length_b   1.000
_cell.length_c   1.000
_cell.angle_alpha   90.00
_cell.angle_beta   90.00
_cell.angle_gamma   90.00
#
_symmetry.space_group_name_H-M   'P 1'
#
loop_
_entity.id
_entity.type
_entity.pdbx_description
1 polymer ?
#
loop_
_entity_poly.entity_id
_entity_poly.type
_entity_poly.pdbx_seq_one_letter_code
_entity_poly.pdbx_strand_id
1 'polypeptide(L)'
;MQWEPLPEVLEPLSHFATYILRELNLADTPTKQQLGILDYLENGPDRQIVTAYRGCGKSFLTSVYALWRLRRDPFREKVLLVGATADKAIEISTFMLRLVRDIDILQSLQPLPDGRGSVNAWDVGPSIVDQSPSVRAVGILSPSLTGKRCTVAIGDDIETLSNSITVLKQERLAAAITELEAIRKPSVDGELPRQTIFLGTPHLESSLYLRLRRERNYKARMWPARYPDPASEDWDAYEDCLAPSIAAEVEEDAGLIGVPTDPERFGHDELLKREMSMTRASVQLQYQLNCRLSTLEKYPIRLGDLIVMDLDGKALPEVITWASGPEQRIDDLVCTGLGADRHFHRPMITQGWISADETWRCVMSIDPSGRGADEMAWSVVAELNGNLFLLESGGTTQGYSEEALKLLAMRAKRWNVTQVVVEANFGDGIFSHLLAPVINRVHPCGIEEIRVSMQKERRICDVLGPLIQQHRLVVSSDVIRKDYLEAERNVDGGHERSLMFQLSRITTERGALSKDDRIDALALAVQFWGEAAAQDQQRKASEREFEMWQHQVEMAADETGASIDALALGLPSKSIRRSYGGVRRGVSARSL
;
A
#
# COMPACT_ATOMS: atom_id res chain seq x y z
N MET A 1 -31.09 -36.61 -22.72
CA MET A 1 -31.87 -36.68 -21.46
C MET A 1 -32.82 -35.48 -21.46
N GLN A 2 -34.13 -35.69 -21.24
CA GLN A 2 -35.08 -34.58 -21.15
C GLN A 2 -34.81 -33.82 -19.85
N TRP A 3 -34.76 -32.49 -19.91
CA TRP A 3 -34.63 -31.66 -18.71
C TRP A 3 -35.95 -31.71 -17.92
N GLU A 4 -35.82 -31.89 -16.62
CA GLU A 4 -36.93 -31.82 -15.68
C GLU A 4 -36.68 -30.69 -14.69
N PRO A 5 -37.71 -29.98 -14.19
CA PRO A 5 -37.54 -28.97 -13.16
C PRO A 5 -36.81 -29.51 -11.92
N LEU A 6 -36.14 -28.63 -11.20
CA LEU A 6 -35.55 -28.98 -9.90
C LEU A 6 -36.69 -29.40 -8.95
N PRO A 7 -36.56 -30.54 -8.21
CA PRO A 7 -37.53 -30.89 -7.19
C PRO A 7 -37.74 -29.73 -6.18
N GLU A 8 -38.99 -29.43 -5.82
CA GLU A 8 -39.35 -28.31 -4.94
C GLU A 8 -38.58 -28.33 -3.63
N VAL A 9 -38.30 -29.51 -3.06
CA VAL A 9 -37.50 -29.67 -1.85
C VAL A 9 -36.07 -29.21 -2.00
N LEU A 10 -35.52 -29.13 -3.23
CA LEU A 10 -34.16 -28.70 -3.55
C LEU A 10 -34.10 -27.29 -4.17
N GLU A 11 -35.25 -26.61 -4.27
CA GLU A 11 -35.28 -25.23 -4.75
C GLU A 11 -34.51 -24.27 -3.86
N PRO A 12 -34.55 -24.34 -2.48
CA PRO A 12 -33.68 -23.54 -1.63
C PRO A 12 -32.21 -23.95 -1.83
N LEU A 13 -31.31 -22.96 -2.02
CA LEU A 13 -29.89 -23.20 -2.23
C LEU A 13 -29.25 -24.01 -1.10
N SER A 14 -29.67 -23.78 0.15
CA SER A 14 -29.19 -24.50 1.32
C SER A 14 -29.49 -26.01 1.26
N HIS A 15 -30.68 -26.39 0.77
CA HIS A 15 -31.07 -27.79 0.59
C HIS A 15 -30.31 -28.41 -0.58
N PHE A 16 -30.18 -27.69 -1.67
CA PHE A 16 -29.38 -28.14 -2.82
C PHE A 16 -27.91 -28.36 -2.42
N ALA A 17 -27.31 -27.45 -1.68
CA ALA A 17 -25.94 -27.59 -1.17
C ALA A 17 -25.80 -28.79 -0.22
N THR A 18 -26.80 -29.03 0.65
CA THR A 18 -26.84 -30.19 1.53
C THR A 18 -26.86 -31.48 0.72
N TYR A 19 -27.70 -31.57 -0.33
CA TYR A 19 -27.75 -32.70 -1.24
C TYR A 19 -26.37 -32.96 -1.89
N ILE A 20 -25.74 -31.92 -2.44
CA ILE A 20 -24.42 -32.05 -3.10
C ILE A 20 -23.34 -32.51 -2.10
N LEU A 21 -23.32 -32.00 -0.87
CA LEU A 21 -22.35 -32.39 0.15
C LEU A 21 -22.49 -33.88 0.51
N ARG A 22 -23.73 -34.40 0.61
CA ARG A 22 -24.01 -35.80 0.90
C ARG A 22 -23.59 -36.72 -0.24
N GLU A 23 -23.94 -36.38 -1.48
CA GLU A 23 -23.51 -37.13 -2.66
C GLU A 23 -21.99 -37.24 -2.78
N LEU A 24 -21.27 -36.20 -2.37
CA LEU A 24 -19.80 -36.18 -2.33
C LEU A 24 -19.21 -36.85 -1.08
N ASN A 25 -20.01 -37.27 -0.13
CA ASN A 25 -19.57 -37.78 1.17
C ASN A 25 -18.63 -36.83 1.92
N LEU A 26 -18.85 -35.51 1.80
CA LEU A 26 -18.04 -34.49 2.46
C LEU A 26 -18.58 -34.08 3.83
N ALA A 27 -19.90 -33.97 3.96
CA ALA A 27 -20.60 -33.66 5.21
C ALA A 27 -22.10 -33.98 5.07
N ASP A 28 -22.78 -34.17 6.20
CA ASP A 28 -24.23 -34.37 6.23
C ASP A 28 -25.01 -33.08 5.96
N THR A 29 -24.47 -31.93 6.38
CA THR A 29 -25.07 -30.60 6.19
C THR A 29 -23.96 -29.55 6.07
N PRO A 30 -24.23 -28.40 5.41
CA PRO A 30 -23.35 -27.24 5.51
C PRO A 30 -23.27 -26.76 6.97
N THR A 31 -22.10 -26.23 7.37
CA THR A 31 -21.96 -25.63 8.69
C THR A 31 -22.77 -24.33 8.81
N LYS A 32 -22.96 -23.85 10.04
CA LYS A 32 -23.68 -22.59 10.30
C LYS A 32 -23.17 -21.42 9.47
N GLN A 33 -21.85 -21.26 9.37
CA GLN A 33 -21.26 -20.18 8.59
C GLN A 33 -21.43 -20.37 7.09
N GLN A 34 -21.36 -21.62 6.63
CA GLN A 34 -21.64 -21.97 5.22
C GLN A 34 -23.10 -21.70 4.86
N LEU A 35 -24.06 -22.00 5.74
CA LEU A 35 -25.47 -21.65 5.56
C LEU A 35 -25.67 -20.14 5.47
N GLY A 36 -25.00 -19.36 6.30
CA GLY A 36 -25.04 -17.89 6.22
C GLY A 36 -24.47 -17.36 4.89
N ILE A 37 -23.41 -17.97 4.36
CA ILE A 37 -22.86 -17.62 3.03
C ILE A 37 -23.85 -17.99 1.92
N LEU A 38 -24.44 -19.19 1.97
CA LEU A 38 -25.43 -19.64 0.98
C LEU A 38 -26.66 -18.73 0.97
N ASP A 39 -27.19 -18.38 2.15
CA ASP A 39 -28.29 -17.41 2.26
C ASP A 39 -27.94 -16.07 1.62
N TYR A 40 -26.73 -15.58 1.87
CA TYR A 40 -26.30 -14.31 1.29
C TYR A 40 -26.10 -14.36 -0.23
N LEU A 41 -25.64 -15.50 -0.78
CA LEU A 41 -25.55 -15.73 -2.23
C LEU A 41 -26.93 -15.75 -2.88
N GLU A 42 -27.90 -16.42 -2.25
CA GLU A 42 -29.27 -16.57 -2.76
C GLU A 42 -30.10 -15.29 -2.65
N ASN A 43 -30.14 -14.69 -1.44
CA ASN A 43 -31.06 -13.63 -1.06
C ASN A 43 -30.40 -12.25 -0.96
N GLY A 44 -29.09 -12.15 -1.14
CA GLY A 44 -28.36 -10.89 -1.05
C GLY A 44 -28.57 -9.97 -2.26
N PRO A 45 -28.00 -8.76 -2.23
CA PRO A 45 -28.17 -7.76 -3.27
C PRO A 45 -27.51 -8.16 -4.60
N ASP A 46 -27.79 -7.43 -5.66
CA ASP A 46 -27.21 -7.63 -7.01
C ASP A 46 -25.68 -7.52 -7.05
N ARG A 47 -25.11 -6.76 -6.15
CA ARG A 47 -23.67 -6.49 -6.04
C ARG A 47 -23.18 -6.93 -4.67
N GLN A 48 -22.53 -8.08 -4.63
CA GLN A 48 -22.14 -8.76 -3.40
C GLN A 48 -20.62 -8.91 -3.29
N ILE A 49 -20.10 -8.81 -2.08
CA ILE A 49 -18.75 -9.22 -1.71
C ILE A 49 -18.86 -10.19 -0.53
N VAL A 50 -18.35 -11.39 -0.73
CA VAL A 50 -18.29 -12.45 0.29
C VAL A 50 -16.86 -12.57 0.77
N THR A 51 -16.60 -12.16 2.00
CA THR A 51 -15.29 -12.29 2.64
C THR A 51 -15.40 -13.29 3.77
N ALA A 52 -14.69 -14.41 3.70
CA ALA A 52 -14.69 -15.40 4.76
C ALA A 52 -13.28 -15.96 4.97
N TYR A 53 -13.00 -16.44 6.16
CA TYR A 53 -11.70 -16.96 6.55
C TYR A 53 -11.22 -18.06 5.60
N ARG A 54 -9.90 -18.23 5.53
CA ARG A 54 -9.28 -19.22 4.65
C ARG A 54 -9.64 -20.64 5.06
N GLY A 55 -10.17 -21.42 4.10
CA GLY A 55 -10.62 -22.82 4.33
C GLY A 55 -12.10 -22.95 4.67
N CYS A 56 -12.87 -21.86 4.76
CA CYS A 56 -14.33 -21.89 4.94
C CYS A 56 -15.09 -22.63 3.82
N GLY A 57 -14.50 -22.74 2.61
CA GLY A 57 -15.12 -23.43 1.46
C GLY A 57 -15.81 -22.48 0.49
N LYS A 58 -15.47 -21.18 0.47
CA LYS A 58 -16.07 -20.17 -0.44
C LYS A 58 -16.21 -20.66 -1.89
N SER A 59 -15.10 -21.06 -2.51
CA SER A 59 -15.07 -21.49 -3.93
C SER A 59 -15.94 -22.73 -4.19
N PHE A 60 -16.05 -23.64 -3.22
CA PHE A 60 -16.97 -24.78 -3.29
C PHE A 60 -18.42 -24.29 -3.29
N LEU A 61 -18.81 -23.47 -2.31
CA LEU A 61 -20.17 -22.96 -2.17
C LEU A 61 -20.62 -22.15 -3.39
N THR A 62 -19.72 -21.37 -3.98
CA THR A 62 -20.04 -20.62 -5.21
C THR A 62 -20.12 -21.50 -6.45
N SER A 63 -19.36 -22.58 -6.52
CA SER A 63 -19.53 -23.57 -7.58
C SER A 63 -20.91 -24.26 -7.49
N VAL A 64 -21.32 -24.60 -6.27
CA VAL A 64 -22.66 -25.17 -6.00
C VAL A 64 -23.74 -24.14 -6.34
N TYR A 65 -23.58 -22.88 -5.96
CA TYR A 65 -24.49 -21.80 -6.30
C TYR A 65 -24.62 -21.60 -7.82
N ALA A 66 -23.52 -21.60 -8.56
CA ALA A 66 -23.52 -21.49 -10.02
C ALA A 66 -24.27 -22.65 -10.68
N LEU A 67 -24.06 -23.88 -10.20
CA LEU A 67 -24.76 -25.08 -10.70
C LEU A 67 -26.25 -25.05 -10.32
N TRP A 68 -26.61 -24.61 -9.14
CA TRP A 68 -28.00 -24.42 -8.72
C TRP A 68 -28.74 -23.44 -9.64
N ARG A 69 -28.12 -22.29 -10.01
CA ARG A 69 -28.70 -21.34 -10.98
C ARG A 69 -28.92 -21.97 -12.34
N LEU A 70 -27.88 -22.65 -12.89
CA LEU A 70 -27.96 -23.38 -14.16
C LEU A 70 -29.02 -24.47 -14.13
N ARG A 71 -29.23 -25.13 -12.99
CA ARG A 71 -30.21 -26.17 -12.82
C ARG A 71 -31.64 -25.63 -12.75
N ARG A 72 -31.83 -24.42 -12.20
CA ARG A 72 -33.13 -23.73 -12.15
C ARG A 72 -33.55 -23.12 -13.49
N ASP A 73 -32.63 -22.53 -14.23
CA ASP A 73 -32.89 -22.01 -15.59
C ASP A 73 -31.73 -22.36 -16.55
N PRO A 74 -31.67 -23.62 -17.03
CA PRO A 74 -30.60 -24.05 -17.93
C PRO A 74 -30.67 -23.40 -19.31
N PHE A 75 -31.82 -22.85 -19.68
CA PHE A 75 -32.04 -22.27 -21.00
C PHE A 75 -31.38 -20.92 -21.18
N ARG A 76 -31.40 -20.08 -20.14
CA ARG A 76 -31.02 -18.65 -20.23
C ARG A 76 -29.86 -18.25 -19.36
N GLU A 77 -29.56 -19.01 -18.28
CA GLU A 77 -28.46 -18.67 -17.37
C GLU A 77 -27.11 -18.71 -18.08
N LYS A 78 -26.31 -17.68 -17.81
CA LYS A 78 -24.96 -17.48 -18.34
C LYS A 78 -24.03 -17.09 -17.20
N VAL A 79 -23.24 -18.04 -16.75
CA VAL A 79 -22.31 -17.89 -15.64
C VAL A 79 -20.93 -17.48 -16.17
N LEU A 80 -20.41 -16.36 -15.69
CA LEU A 80 -19.05 -15.92 -15.94
C LEU A 80 -18.22 -16.15 -14.69
N LEU A 81 -17.24 -17.04 -14.76
CA LEU A 81 -16.26 -17.30 -13.71
C LEU A 81 -15.02 -16.44 -13.99
N VAL A 82 -14.63 -15.64 -13.03
CA VAL A 82 -13.49 -14.73 -13.14
C VAL A 82 -12.50 -15.03 -12.02
N GLY A 83 -11.26 -15.32 -12.37
CA GLY A 83 -10.16 -15.49 -11.41
C GLY A 83 -9.11 -14.39 -11.56
N ALA A 84 -8.16 -14.30 -10.63
CA ALA A 84 -6.98 -13.45 -10.81
C ALA A 84 -6.21 -13.80 -12.10
N THR A 85 -6.20 -15.09 -12.43
CA THR A 85 -5.68 -15.66 -13.69
C THR A 85 -6.74 -16.55 -14.35
N ALA A 86 -6.57 -16.83 -15.64
CA ALA A 86 -7.46 -17.74 -16.36
C ALA A 86 -7.46 -19.15 -15.73
N ASP A 87 -6.30 -19.64 -15.29
CA ASP A 87 -6.13 -20.96 -14.69
C ASP A 87 -6.99 -21.14 -13.43
N LYS A 88 -7.06 -20.10 -12.58
CA LYS A 88 -7.90 -20.12 -11.38
C LYS A 88 -9.40 -20.25 -11.72
N ALA A 89 -9.86 -19.51 -12.70
CA ALA A 89 -11.24 -19.63 -13.17
C ALA A 89 -11.52 -21.00 -13.81
N ILE A 90 -10.55 -21.56 -14.53
CA ILE A 90 -10.62 -22.88 -15.16
C ILE A 90 -10.68 -24.01 -14.11
N GLU A 91 -9.95 -23.89 -12.99
CA GLU A 91 -10.03 -24.83 -11.88
C GLU A 91 -11.48 -24.96 -11.37
N ILE A 92 -12.18 -23.83 -11.18
CA ILE A 92 -13.59 -23.80 -10.75
C ILE A 92 -14.49 -24.44 -11.81
N SER A 93 -14.32 -24.05 -13.08
CA SER A 93 -15.10 -24.62 -14.19
C SER A 93 -14.90 -26.13 -14.34
N THR A 94 -13.66 -26.60 -14.19
CA THR A 94 -13.33 -28.04 -14.23
C THR A 94 -14.00 -28.79 -13.08
N PHE A 95 -14.01 -28.20 -11.88
CA PHE A 95 -14.71 -28.77 -10.73
C PHE A 95 -16.21 -28.85 -10.98
N MET A 96 -16.84 -27.80 -11.52
CA MET A 96 -18.25 -27.80 -11.88
C MET A 96 -18.59 -28.92 -12.91
N LEU A 97 -17.77 -29.08 -13.96
CA LEU A 97 -17.96 -30.16 -14.95
C LEU A 97 -17.85 -31.55 -14.33
N ARG A 98 -16.98 -31.74 -13.33
CA ARG A 98 -16.92 -33.01 -12.58
C ARG A 98 -18.21 -33.26 -11.81
N LEU A 99 -18.72 -32.24 -11.09
CA LEU A 99 -19.98 -32.34 -10.37
C LEU A 99 -21.15 -32.69 -11.32
N VAL A 100 -21.20 -32.04 -12.50
CA VAL A 100 -22.23 -32.31 -13.53
C VAL A 100 -22.17 -33.75 -14.03
N ARG A 101 -20.97 -34.31 -14.12
CA ARG A 101 -20.81 -35.71 -14.58
C ARG A 101 -21.14 -36.73 -13.48
N ASP A 102 -20.71 -36.46 -12.23
CA ASP A 102 -20.66 -37.45 -11.18
C ASP A 102 -21.92 -37.43 -10.27
N ILE A 103 -22.77 -36.39 -10.34
CA ILE A 103 -23.97 -36.23 -9.49
C ILE A 103 -25.23 -36.33 -10.34
N ASP A 104 -26.10 -37.28 -10.03
CA ASP A 104 -27.26 -37.63 -10.84
C ASP A 104 -28.19 -36.47 -11.17
N ILE A 105 -28.55 -35.65 -10.20
CA ILE A 105 -29.44 -34.50 -10.40
C ILE A 105 -28.87 -33.44 -11.35
N LEU A 106 -27.54 -33.42 -11.54
CA LEU A 106 -26.82 -32.50 -12.42
C LEU A 106 -26.55 -33.04 -13.82
N GLN A 107 -26.75 -34.35 -14.07
CA GLN A 107 -26.44 -34.99 -15.36
C GLN A 107 -27.19 -34.35 -16.52
N SER A 108 -28.41 -33.83 -16.30
CA SER A 108 -29.16 -33.08 -17.32
C SER A 108 -28.44 -31.82 -17.83
N LEU A 109 -27.46 -31.31 -17.10
CA LEU A 109 -26.63 -30.17 -17.47
C LEU A 109 -25.38 -30.57 -18.29
N GLN A 110 -25.12 -31.85 -18.51
CA GLN A 110 -23.95 -32.29 -19.27
C GLN A 110 -23.95 -31.66 -20.67
N PRO A 111 -22.78 -31.12 -21.11
CA PRO A 111 -22.63 -30.62 -22.47
C PRO A 111 -22.98 -31.68 -23.51
N LEU A 112 -23.68 -31.28 -24.56
CA LEU A 112 -23.98 -32.17 -25.68
C LEU A 112 -22.69 -32.50 -26.46
N PRO A 113 -22.57 -33.72 -27.05
CA PRO A 113 -21.38 -34.12 -27.80
C PRO A 113 -21.00 -33.16 -28.93
N ASP A 114 -22.00 -32.55 -29.58
CA ASP A 114 -21.82 -31.60 -30.68
C ASP A 114 -21.80 -30.15 -30.22
N GLY A 115 -21.89 -29.91 -28.90
CA GLY A 115 -21.90 -28.57 -28.29
C GLY A 115 -20.54 -28.09 -27.85
N ARG A 116 -20.50 -26.86 -27.29
CA ARG A 116 -19.32 -26.37 -26.61
C ARG A 116 -19.12 -27.13 -25.30
N GLY A 117 -17.98 -27.80 -25.15
CA GLY A 117 -17.68 -28.64 -23.98
C GLY A 117 -16.25 -28.44 -23.42
N SER A 118 -15.57 -27.32 -23.73
CA SER A 118 -14.22 -27.06 -23.19
C SER A 118 -14.28 -26.53 -21.77
N VAL A 119 -13.27 -26.79 -20.95
CA VAL A 119 -13.19 -26.29 -19.58
C VAL A 119 -13.21 -24.76 -19.49
N ASN A 120 -12.82 -24.07 -20.55
CA ASN A 120 -12.85 -22.60 -20.62
C ASN A 120 -14.22 -22.03 -20.96
N ALA A 121 -15.02 -22.81 -21.72
CA ALA A 121 -16.35 -22.39 -22.17
C ALA A 121 -17.19 -23.61 -22.57
N TRP A 122 -18.32 -23.80 -21.92
CA TRP A 122 -19.23 -24.91 -22.19
C TRP A 122 -20.69 -24.50 -22.08
N ASP A 123 -21.53 -25.23 -22.81
CA ASP A 123 -22.98 -25.07 -22.77
C ASP A 123 -23.60 -26.24 -22.02
N VAL A 124 -24.57 -25.95 -21.16
CA VAL A 124 -25.42 -27.02 -20.61
C VAL A 124 -26.31 -27.59 -21.68
N GLY A 125 -26.61 -28.91 -21.60
CA GLY A 125 -27.37 -29.62 -22.63
C GLY A 125 -28.67 -28.94 -23.06
N PRO A 126 -29.52 -28.45 -22.14
CA PRO A 126 -30.78 -27.78 -22.47
C PRO A 126 -30.64 -26.33 -22.96
N SER A 127 -29.45 -25.76 -23.03
CA SER A 127 -29.26 -24.34 -23.33
C SER A 127 -29.79 -23.93 -24.70
N ILE A 128 -30.36 -22.73 -24.78
CA ILE A 128 -30.70 -22.09 -26.05
C ILE A 128 -29.42 -21.68 -26.76
N VAL A 129 -29.36 -21.83 -28.08
CA VAL A 129 -28.21 -21.39 -28.90
C VAL A 129 -28.00 -19.89 -28.72
N ASP A 130 -26.81 -19.51 -28.22
CA ASP A 130 -26.40 -18.14 -27.94
C ASP A 130 -24.91 -17.98 -28.31
N GLN A 131 -24.51 -16.74 -28.59
CA GLN A 131 -23.08 -16.40 -28.75
C GLN A 131 -22.31 -16.56 -27.42
N SER A 132 -22.96 -16.32 -26.28
CA SER A 132 -22.41 -16.50 -24.95
C SER A 132 -22.62 -17.94 -24.47
N PRO A 133 -21.58 -18.64 -24.00
CA PRO A 133 -21.72 -19.97 -23.43
C PRO A 133 -22.52 -19.94 -22.12
N SER A 134 -23.02 -21.12 -21.70
CA SER A 134 -23.68 -21.22 -20.38
C SER A 134 -22.72 -21.02 -19.23
N VAL A 135 -21.46 -21.47 -19.35
CA VAL A 135 -20.38 -21.20 -18.40
C VAL A 135 -19.14 -20.75 -19.16
N ARG A 136 -18.47 -19.74 -18.65
CA ARG A 136 -17.21 -19.23 -19.20
C ARG A 136 -16.25 -18.89 -18.08
N ALA A 137 -14.99 -19.33 -18.22
CA ALA A 137 -13.90 -19.06 -17.30
C ALA A 137 -12.86 -18.14 -17.93
N VAL A 138 -12.51 -17.03 -17.24
CA VAL A 138 -11.54 -16.01 -17.72
C VAL A 138 -10.73 -15.43 -16.57
N GLY A 139 -9.56 -14.89 -16.88
CA GLY A 139 -8.82 -14.03 -15.93
C GLY A 139 -9.34 -12.60 -15.95
N ILE A 140 -9.32 -11.92 -14.81
CA ILE A 140 -9.84 -10.53 -14.66
C ILE A 140 -9.17 -9.53 -15.60
N LEU A 141 -7.87 -9.66 -15.87
CA LEU A 141 -7.12 -8.78 -16.77
C LEU A 141 -7.01 -9.33 -18.20
N SER A 142 -7.82 -10.35 -18.55
CA SER A 142 -7.80 -10.94 -19.89
C SER A 142 -8.47 -10.01 -20.90
N PRO A 143 -7.86 -9.79 -22.08
CA PRO A 143 -8.53 -9.08 -23.18
C PRO A 143 -9.85 -9.73 -23.62
N SER A 144 -10.02 -11.03 -23.32
CA SER A 144 -11.24 -11.77 -23.64
C SER A 144 -12.36 -11.60 -22.61
N LEU A 145 -12.18 -10.78 -21.56
CA LEU A 145 -13.22 -10.51 -20.56
C LEU A 145 -14.48 -9.93 -21.22
N THR A 146 -14.31 -9.04 -22.15
CA THR A 146 -15.39 -8.39 -22.91
C THR A 146 -15.92 -9.24 -24.07
N GLY A 147 -17.01 -8.83 -24.68
CA GLY A 147 -17.55 -9.42 -25.90
C GLY A 147 -18.51 -10.59 -25.71
N LYS A 148 -18.79 -11.03 -24.47
CA LYS A 148 -19.82 -12.02 -24.12
C LYS A 148 -20.68 -11.51 -22.97
N ARG A 149 -21.96 -11.82 -23.00
CA ARG A 149 -22.93 -11.43 -21.96
C ARG A 149 -23.06 -12.50 -20.89
N CYS A 150 -23.28 -12.11 -19.64
CA CYS A 150 -23.57 -12.99 -18.53
C CYS A 150 -24.82 -12.55 -17.76
N THR A 151 -25.44 -13.48 -17.04
CA THR A 151 -26.54 -13.24 -16.08
C THR A 151 -26.01 -13.13 -14.68
N VAL A 152 -24.96 -13.90 -14.36
CA VAL A 152 -24.21 -13.81 -13.12
C VAL A 152 -22.72 -13.83 -13.41
N ALA A 153 -21.99 -12.91 -12.78
CA ALA A 153 -20.54 -12.89 -12.79
C ALA A 153 -20.03 -13.25 -11.38
N ILE A 154 -19.15 -14.24 -11.29
CA ILE A 154 -18.56 -14.71 -10.03
C ILE A 154 -17.06 -14.53 -10.13
N GLY A 155 -16.51 -13.60 -9.35
CA GLY A 155 -15.07 -13.34 -9.23
C GLY A 155 -14.51 -13.99 -7.97
N ASP A 156 -13.66 -15.01 -8.12
CA ASP A 156 -13.03 -15.71 -7.00
C ASP A 156 -11.56 -15.29 -6.87
N ASP A 157 -11.21 -14.74 -5.70
CA ASP A 157 -9.86 -14.24 -5.38
C ASP A 157 -9.25 -13.41 -6.54
N ILE A 158 -10.04 -12.46 -7.08
CA ILE A 158 -9.61 -11.64 -8.23
C ILE A 158 -8.49 -10.67 -7.86
N GLU A 159 -8.42 -10.27 -6.59
CA GLU A 159 -7.33 -9.47 -6.04
C GLU A 159 -6.28 -10.39 -5.42
N THR A 160 -5.03 -10.21 -5.83
CA THR A 160 -3.86 -10.91 -5.28
C THR A 160 -2.77 -9.89 -4.99
N LEU A 161 -1.79 -10.23 -4.16
CA LEU A 161 -0.64 -9.37 -3.94
C LEU A 161 0.06 -8.98 -5.24
N SER A 162 0.17 -9.91 -6.21
CA SER A 162 0.86 -9.65 -7.47
C SER A 162 0.15 -8.64 -8.39
N ASN A 163 -1.18 -8.55 -8.34
CA ASN A 163 -1.97 -7.67 -9.20
C ASN A 163 -2.57 -6.45 -8.49
N SER A 164 -2.32 -6.27 -7.18
CA SER A 164 -2.82 -5.14 -6.38
C SER A 164 -1.75 -4.42 -5.57
N ILE A 165 -0.47 -4.80 -5.75
CA ILE A 165 0.63 -4.29 -4.92
C ILE A 165 0.93 -2.81 -5.16
N THR A 166 0.61 -2.26 -6.34
CA THR A 166 0.84 -0.86 -6.69
C THR A 166 -0.47 -0.16 -7.06
N VAL A 167 -0.50 1.17 -6.94
CA VAL A 167 -1.66 2.00 -7.31
C VAL A 167 -2.06 1.75 -8.76
N LEU A 168 -1.10 1.74 -9.69
CA LEU A 168 -1.36 1.49 -11.12
C LEU A 168 -2.01 0.12 -11.37
N LYS A 169 -1.59 -0.93 -10.64
CA LYS A 169 -2.20 -2.25 -10.76
C LYS A 169 -3.63 -2.27 -10.20
N GLN A 170 -3.87 -1.56 -9.09
CA GLN A 170 -5.21 -1.41 -8.52
C GLN A 170 -6.16 -0.68 -9.47
N GLU A 171 -5.70 0.35 -10.17
CA GLU A 171 -6.49 1.05 -11.19
C GLU A 171 -6.84 0.17 -12.38
N ARG A 172 -5.90 -0.64 -12.86
CA ARG A 172 -6.17 -1.63 -13.92
C ARG A 172 -7.24 -2.64 -13.51
N LEU A 173 -7.21 -3.10 -12.26
CA LEU A 173 -8.25 -3.98 -11.73
C LEU A 173 -9.61 -3.25 -11.66
N ALA A 174 -9.64 -2.02 -11.18
CA ALA A 174 -10.87 -1.23 -11.10
C ALA A 174 -11.48 -0.97 -12.48
N ALA A 175 -10.66 -0.71 -13.50
CA ALA A 175 -11.09 -0.57 -14.89
C ALA A 175 -11.67 -1.89 -15.41
N ALA A 176 -11.02 -3.03 -15.17
CA ALA A 176 -11.51 -4.33 -15.59
C ALA A 176 -12.88 -4.68 -14.98
N ILE A 177 -13.16 -4.25 -13.73
CA ILE A 177 -14.49 -4.42 -13.12
C ILE A 177 -15.54 -3.56 -13.80
N THR A 178 -15.21 -2.35 -14.24
CA THR A 178 -16.14 -1.53 -15.04
C THR A 178 -16.56 -2.26 -16.32
N GLU A 179 -15.62 -2.88 -17.00
CA GLU A 179 -15.90 -3.70 -18.17
C GLU A 179 -16.76 -4.94 -17.82
N LEU A 180 -16.48 -5.59 -16.70
CA LEU A 180 -17.26 -6.72 -16.22
C LEU A 180 -18.73 -6.34 -15.95
N GLU A 181 -18.99 -5.20 -15.36
CA GLU A 181 -20.35 -4.71 -15.12
C GLU A 181 -21.09 -4.40 -16.43
N ALA A 182 -20.39 -3.88 -17.43
CA ALA A 182 -20.97 -3.54 -18.73
C ALA A 182 -21.47 -4.77 -19.54
N ILE A 183 -20.91 -5.95 -19.31
CA ILE A 183 -21.30 -7.19 -20.00
C ILE A 183 -22.45 -7.94 -19.31
N ARG A 184 -22.91 -7.50 -18.15
CA ARG A 184 -24.05 -8.10 -17.46
C ARG A 184 -25.34 -7.84 -18.25
N LYS A 185 -26.15 -8.87 -18.44
CA LYS A 185 -27.47 -8.74 -19.09
C LYS A 185 -28.40 -7.89 -18.20
N PRO A 186 -29.33 -7.10 -18.74
CA PRO A 186 -30.34 -6.42 -17.94
C PRO A 186 -31.25 -7.43 -17.23
N SER A 187 -31.80 -7.04 -16.09
CA SER A 187 -32.80 -7.83 -15.36
C SER A 187 -34.11 -7.90 -16.14
N VAL A 188 -34.76 -9.04 -16.06
CA VAL A 188 -36.07 -9.30 -16.69
C VAL A 188 -37.00 -9.85 -15.62
N ASP A 189 -38.23 -9.37 -15.57
CA ASP A 189 -39.22 -9.81 -14.59
C ASP A 189 -39.51 -11.32 -14.75
N GLY A 190 -39.57 -12.02 -13.63
CA GLY A 190 -39.78 -13.48 -13.60
C GLY A 190 -38.55 -14.32 -13.87
N GLU A 191 -37.38 -13.73 -14.12
CA GLU A 191 -36.10 -14.45 -14.22
C GLU A 191 -35.30 -14.32 -12.90
N LEU A 192 -34.28 -15.18 -12.75
CA LEU A 192 -33.36 -15.10 -11.62
C LEU A 192 -32.63 -13.74 -11.61
N PRO A 193 -32.36 -13.16 -10.43
CA PRO A 193 -31.72 -11.85 -10.32
C PRO A 193 -30.34 -11.83 -10.98
N ARG A 194 -30.00 -10.71 -11.61
CA ARG A 194 -28.69 -10.51 -12.23
C ARG A 194 -27.70 -10.06 -11.18
N GLN A 195 -26.63 -10.82 -10.97
CA GLN A 195 -25.71 -10.58 -9.85
C GLN A 195 -24.26 -10.49 -10.31
N THR A 196 -23.51 -9.67 -9.59
CA THR A 196 -22.05 -9.67 -9.60
C THR A 196 -21.57 -9.97 -8.20
N ILE A 197 -20.88 -11.09 -8.04
CA ILE A 197 -20.46 -11.65 -6.76
C ILE A 197 -18.95 -11.73 -6.77
N PHE A 198 -18.31 -11.07 -5.80
CA PHE A 198 -16.88 -11.21 -5.57
C PHE A 198 -16.64 -11.99 -4.28
N LEU A 199 -15.75 -12.97 -4.36
CA LEU A 199 -15.24 -13.69 -3.21
C LEU A 199 -13.79 -13.34 -3.07
N GLY A 200 -13.34 -13.08 -1.86
CA GLY A 200 -11.94 -12.77 -1.62
C GLY A 200 -11.69 -12.30 -0.22
N THR A 201 -10.42 -12.17 0.10
CA THR A 201 -9.94 -11.59 1.34
C THR A 201 -9.26 -10.27 0.99
N PRO A 202 -9.62 -9.13 1.58
CA PRO A 202 -8.92 -7.88 1.36
C PRO A 202 -7.50 -8.01 1.89
N HIS A 203 -6.51 -7.79 1.03
CA HIS A 203 -5.10 -7.91 1.44
C HIS A 203 -4.58 -6.65 2.14
N LEU A 204 -5.18 -5.51 1.85
CA LEU A 204 -4.76 -4.19 2.32
C LEU A 204 -5.99 -3.31 2.51
N GLU A 205 -5.87 -2.24 3.28
CA GLU A 205 -6.93 -1.22 3.37
C GLU A 205 -7.19 -0.46 2.07
N SER A 206 -6.25 -0.46 1.14
CA SER A 206 -6.43 0.00 -0.25
C SER A 206 -7.00 -1.07 -1.16
N SER A 207 -7.52 -2.18 -0.62
CA SER A 207 -8.08 -3.29 -1.38
C SER A 207 -9.20 -2.84 -2.31
N LEU A 208 -9.23 -3.46 -3.49
CA LEU A 208 -10.30 -3.30 -4.44
C LEU A 208 -11.70 -3.57 -3.83
N TYR A 209 -11.83 -4.59 -2.96
CA TYR A 209 -13.11 -4.94 -2.33
C TYR A 209 -13.64 -3.79 -1.44
N LEU A 210 -12.77 -3.13 -0.68
CA LEU A 210 -13.14 -1.96 0.14
C LEU A 210 -13.52 -0.76 -0.74
N ARG A 211 -12.79 -0.54 -1.84
CA ARG A 211 -13.09 0.49 -2.82
C ARG A 211 -14.44 0.26 -3.51
N LEU A 212 -14.73 -0.97 -3.94
CA LEU A 212 -16.02 -1.33 -4.56
C LEU A 212 -17.20 -1.06 -3.61
N ARG A 213 -17.02 -1.33 -2.32
CA ARG A 213 -18.02 -1.05 -1.30
C ARG A 213 -18.30 0.45 -1.18
N ARG A 214 -17.25 1.26 -1.08
CA ARG A 214 -17.35 2.72 -0.88
C ARG A 214 -17.83 3.47 -2.11
N GLU A 215 -17.34 3.09 -3.30
CA GLU A 215 -17.54 3.86 -4.54
C GLU A 215 -18.63 3.30 -5.45
N ARG A 216 -18.93 1.99 -5.38
CA ARG A 216 -19.79 1.31 -6.36
C ARG A 216 -20.97 0.56 -5.77
N ASN A 217 -21.33 0.89 -4.53
CA ASN A 217 -22.50 0.32 -3.83
C ASN A 217 -22.50 -1.22 -3.76
N TYR A 218 -21.33 -1.86 -3.71
CA TYR A 218 -21.26 -3.27 -3.35
C TYR A 218 -21.54 -3.44 -1.86
N LYS A 219 -22.31 -4.46 -1.51
CA LYS A 219 -22.54 -4.83 -0.12
C LYS A 219 -21.64 -6.00 0.22
N ALA A 220 -20.88 -5.87 1.30
CA ALA A 220 -19.98 -6.91 1.78
C ALA A 220 -20.54 -7.61 3.01
N ARG A 221 -20.23 -8.89 3.16
CA ARG A 221 -20.38 -9.63 4.41
C ARG A 221 -19.11 -10.38 4.76
N MET A 222 -18.77 -10.38 6.04
CA MET A 222 -17.54 -10.94 6.57
C MET A 222 -17.82 -12.04 7.58
N TRP A 223 -17.15 -13.19 7.39
CA TRP A 223 -17.20 -14.35 8.29
C TRP A 223 -15.79 -14.64 8.82
N PRO A 224 -15.35 -14.00 9.93
CA PRO A 224 -14.07 -14.30 10.59
C PRO A 224 -14.08 -15.69 11.22
N ALA A 225 -12.88 -16.27 11.43
CA ALA A 225 -12.73 -17.60 12.02
C ALA A 225 -12.97 -17.65 13.53
N ARG A 226 -12.77 -16.52 14.23
CA ARG A 226 -13.09 -16.37 15.64
C ARG A 226 -14.05 -15.22 15.83
N TYR A 227 -14.90 -15.33 16.84
CA TYR A 227 -15.77 -14.23 17.23
C TYR A 227 -14.94 -13.00 17.62
N PRO A 228 -15.13 -11.85 16.97
CA PRO A 228 -14.36 -10.65 17.27
C PRO A 228 -14.82 -10.00 18.58
N ASP A 229 -13.93 -9.24 19.22
CA ASP A 229 -14.23 -8.49 20.44
C ASP A 229 -14.80 -7.11 20.09
N PRO A 230 -16.07 -6.79 20.45
CA PRO A 230 -16.67 -5.47 20.22
C PRO A 230 -15.96 -4.30 20.92
N ALA A 231 -15.22 -4.58 22.00
CA ALA A 231 -14.46 -3.57 22.74
C ALA A 231 -13.06 -3.32 22.17
N SER A 232 -12.62 -4.13 21.19
CA SER A 232 -11.31 -4.01 20.57
C SER A 232 -11.32 -2.95 19.46
N GLU A 233 -10.19 -2.23 19.31
CA GLU A 233 -9.96 -1.36 18.14
C GLU A 233 -10.08 -2.10 16.80
N ASP A 234 -9.86 -3.43 16.80
CA ASP A 234 -10.00 -4.28 15.63
C ASP A 234 -11.46 -4.44 15.16
N TRP A 235 -12.46 -4.16 16.03
CA TRP A 235 -13.88 -4.20 15.68
C TRP A 235 -14.23 -3.26 14.52
N ASP A 236 -13.64 -2.07 14.51
CA ASP A 236 -13.86 -1.09 13.45
C ASP A 236 -13.44 -1.59 12.06
N ALA A 237 -12.60 -2.63 11.97
CA ALA A 237 -12.20 -3.21 10.70
C ALA A 237 -13.36 -3.93 9.98
N TYR A 238 -14.37 -4.38 10.72
CA TYR A 238 -15.56 -5.03 10.15
C TYR A 238 -16.60 -4.00 9.69
N GLU A 239 -16.61 -2.80 10.26
CA GLU A 239 -17.63 -1.77 10.02
C GLU A 239 -19.05 -2.39 10.09
N ASP A 240 -19.88 -2.21 9.04
CA ASP A 240 -21.23 -2.79 8.90
C ASP A 240 -21.24 -4.14 8.16
N CYS A 241 -20.09 -4.76 7.96
CA CYS A 241 -19.93 -5.95 7.12
C CYS A 241 -19.91 -7.28 7.87
N LEU A 242 -19.81 -7.28 9.19
CA LEU A 242 -19.82 -8.52 9.96
C LEU A 242 -21.11 -9.30 9.68
N ALA A 243 -21.00 -10.64 9.52
CA ALA A 243 -22.18 -11.48 9.31
C ALA A 243 -23.18 -11.27 10.45
N PRO A 244 -24.47 -11.01 10.18
CA PRO A 244 -25.47 -10.66 11.20
C PRO A 244 -25.61 -11.69 12.31
N SER A 245 -25.47 -12.98 11.97
CA SER A 245 -25.51 -14.05 12.97
C SER A 245 -24.34 -13.97 13.96
N ILE A 246 -23.13 -13.65 13.47
CA ILE A 246 -21.94 -13.51 14.33
C ILE A 246 -22.07 -12.25 15.21
N ALA A 247 -22.56 -11.14 14.66
CA ALA A 247 -22.76 -9.92 15.42
C ALA A 247 -23.79 -10.13 16.56
N ALA A 248 -24.93 -10.72 16.24
CA ALA A 248 -25.98 -10.99 17.22
C ALA A 248 -25.50 -11.94 18.35
N GLU A 249 -24.76 -12.98 18.00
CA GLU A 249 -24.28 -13.95 18.99
C GLU A 249 -23.25 -13.35 19.97
N VAL A 250 -22.38 -12.48 19.51
CA VAL A 250 -21.43 -11.78 20.38
C VAL A 250 -22.12 -10.77 21.29
N GLU A 251 -23.19 -10.13 20.79
CA GLU A 251 -24.01 -9.22 21.62
C GLU A 251 -24.80 -9.97 22.70
N GLU A 252 -25.24 -11.21 22.41
CA GLU A 252 -25.97 -12.05 23.37
C GLU A 252 -25.05 -12.71 24.38
N ASP A 253 -23.87 -13.18 23.97
CA ASP A 253 -22.91 -13.89 24.83
C ASP A 253 -21.47 -13.43 24.59
N ALA A 254 -20.98 -12.55 25.45
CA ALA A 254 -19.58 -12.11 25.42
C ALA A 254 -18.57 -13.25 25.71
N GLY A 255 -19.01 -14.40 26.26
CA GLY A 255 -18.16 -15.57 26.43
C GLY A 255 -17.72 -16.23 25.14
N LEU A 256 -18.33 -15.87 24.01
CA LEU A 256 -17.95 -16.34 22.67
C LEU A 256 -16.72 -15.62 22.13
N ILE A 257 -16.33 -14.48 22.66
CA ILE A 257 -15.18 -13.70 22.17
C ILE A 257 -13.92 -14.58 22.09
N GLY A 258 -13.30 -14.64 20.90
CA GLY A 258 -12.12 -15.47 20.65
C GLY A 258 -12.39 -16.97 20.42
N VAL A 259 -13.63 -17.45 20.61
CA VAL A 259 -14.03 -18.82 20.29
C VAL A 259 -14.14 -18.98 18.75
N PRO A 260 -13.86 -20.17 18.18
CA PRO A 260 -14.10 -20.43 16.76
C PRO A 260 -15.56 -20.20 16.36
N THR A 261 -15.79 -19.48 15.26
CA THR A 261 -17.15 -19.25 14.72
C THR A 261 -17.71 -20.48 14.00
N ASP A 262 -16.83 -21.40 13.57
CA ASP A 262 -17.17 -22.62 12.81
C ASP A 262 -16.38 -23.82 13.36
N PRO A 263 -16.69 -24.27 14.60
CA PRO A 263 -15.91 -25.30 15.28
C PRO A 263 -16.01 -26.68 14.60
N GLU A 264 -17.06 -26.95 13.84
CA GLU A 264 -17.22 -28.19 13.06
C GLU A 264 -16.14 -28.30 11.98
N ARG A 265 -15.70 -27.17 11.45
CA ARG A 265 -14.70 -27.09 10.37
C ARG A 265 -13.31 -26.82 10.90
N PHE A 266 -13.18 -25.86 11.82
CA PHE A 266 -11.94 -25.49 12.47
C PHE A 266 -12.15 -25.31 13.97
N GLY A 267 -11.87 -26.36 14.73
CA GLY A 267 -11.89 -26.31 16.18
C GLY A 267 -10.75 -25.43 16.75
N HIS A 268 -10.81 -25.16 18.05
CA HIS A 268 -9.86 -24.29 18.73
C HIS A 268 -8.40 -24.71 18.52
N ASP A 269 -8.11 -26.00 18.67
CA ASP A 269 -6.74 -26.54 18.54
C ASP A 269 -6.19 -26.42 17.12
N GLU A 270 -7.04 -26.60 16.11
CA GLU A 270 -6.63 -26.47 14.71
C GLU A 270 -6.33 -25.01 14.34
N LEU A 271 -7.16 -24.07 14.78
CA LEU A 271 -6.89 -22.64 14.61
C LEU A 271 -5.62 -22.22 15.35
N LEU A 272 -5.43 -22.69 16.59
CA LEU A 272 -4.24 -22.38 17.37
C LEU A 272 -2.95 -22.86 16.68
N LYS A 273 -2.94 -24.09 16.13
CA LYS A 273 -1.79 -24.60 15.37
C LYS A 273 -1.46 -23.72 14.16
N ARG A 274 -2.47 -23.22 13.45
CA ARG A 274 -2.30 -22.32 12.30
C ARG A 274 -1.78 -20.96 12.74
N GLU A 275 -2.33 -20.42 13.82
CA GLU A 275 -1.89 -19.17 14.43
C GLU A 275 -0.42 -19.23 14.87
N MET A 276 0.03 -20.35 15.44
CA MET A 276 1.43 -20.57 15.83
C MET A 276 2.38 -20.73 14.63
N SER A 277 1.88 -21.14 13.47
CA SER A 277 2.69 -21.35 12.25
C SER A 277 2.81 -20.12 11.34
N MET A 278 2.12 -19.03 11.68
CA MET A 278 2.01 -17.83 10.84
C MET A 278 2.41 -16.56 11.62
N THR A 279 2.74 -15.48 10.89
CA THR A 279 2.89 -14.18 11.53
C THR A 279 1.53 -13.65 11.99
N ARG A 280 1.54 -12.80 13.03
CA ARG A 280 0.31 -12.16 13.53
C ARG A 280 -0.47 -11.43 12.44
N ALA A 281 0.23 -10.71 11.54
CA ALA A 281 -0.39 -10.03 10.40
C ALA A 281 -1.08 -11.01 9.45
N SER A 282 -0.46 -12.16 9.16
CA SER A 282 -1.06 -13.20 8.31
C SER A 282 -2.28 -13.85 8.95
N VAL A 283 -2.28 -14.07 10.26
CA VAL A 283 -3.44 -14.59 11.01
C VAL A 283 -4.58 -13.58 10.95
N GLN A 284 -4.31 -12.32 11.29
CA GLN A 284 -5.32 -11.26 11.24
C GLN A 284 -5.92 -11.12 9.83
N LEU A 285 -5.09 -11.17 8.79
CA LEU A 285 -5.54 -11.08 7.41
C LEU A 285 -6.40 -12.27 6.98
N GLN A 286 -5.91 -13.50 7.17
CA GLN A 286 -6.50 -14.69 6.55
C GLN A 286 -7.63 -15.32 7.36
N TYR A 287 -7.61 -15.14 8.68
CA TYR A 287 -8.60 -15.74 9.60
C TYR A 287 -9.51 -14.70 10.23
N GLN A 288 -9.00 -13.54 10.63
CA GLN A 288 -9.83 -12.47 11.18
C GLN A 288 -10.26 -11.42 10.15
N LEU A 289 -9.78 -11.54 8.91
CA LEU A 289 -10.16 -10.67 7.78
C LEU A 289 -9.82 -9.19 8.01
N ASN A 290 -8.88 -8.93 8.93
CA ASN A 290 -8.38 -7.61 9.30
C ASN A 290 -7.04 -7.35 8.60
N CYS A 291 -7.01 -6.38 7.70
CA CYS A 291 -5.83 -6.05 6.91
C CYS A 291 -4.96 -4.92 7.50
N ARG A 292 -5.28 -4.39 8.68
CA ARG A 292 -4.55 -3.28 9.30
C ARG A 292 -3.06 -3.57 9.48
N LEU A 293 -2.70 -4.73 10.03
CA LEU A 293 -1.30 -5.10 10.26
C LEU A 293 -0.54 -5.36 8.96
N SER A 294 -1.15 -6.03 7.98
CA SER A 294 -0.52 -6.26 6.67
C SER A 294 -0.31 -4.96 5.90
N THR A 295 -1.17 -3.99 6.08
CA THR A 295 -1.02 -2.64 5.53
C THR A 295 0.20 -1.93 6.12
N LEU A 296 0.40 -2.01 7.43
CA LEU A 296 1.55 -1.42 8.12
C LEU A 296 2.89 -2.06 7.71
N GLU A 297 2.91 -3.37 7.48
CA GLU A 297 4.11 -4.07 7.01
C GLU A 297 4.51 -3.67 5.57
N LYS A 298 3.53 -3.39 4.73
CA LYS A 298 3.77 -3.04 3.32
C LYS A 298 4.25 -1.62 3.12
N TYR A 299 3.68 -0.66 3.85
CA TYR A 299 3.98 0.76 3.69
C TYR A 299 4.95 1.22 4.78
N PRO A 300 6.24 1.42 4.44
CA PRO A 300 7.28 1.66 5.44
C PRO A 300 7.22 3.05 6.07
N ILE A 301 6.47 3.98 5.47
CA ILE A 301 6.34 5.36 5.95
C ILE A 301 4.96 5.56 6.57
N ARG A 302 4.94 6.08 7.80
CA ARG A 302 3.73 6.44 8.53
C ARG A 302 3.66 7.96 8.70
N LEU A 303 2.50 8.53 8.37
CA LEU A 303 2.27 9.96 8.53
C LEU A 303 2.21 10.37 10.02
N GLY A 304 1.77 9.47 10.88
CA GLY A 304 1.73 9.68 12.33
C GLY A 304 3.10 9.81 12.99
N ASP A 305 4.17 9.34 12.33
CA ASP A 305 5.55 9.48 12.81
C ASP A 305 6.16 10.86 12.46
N LEU A 306 5.47 11.65 11.64
CA LEU A 306 5.85 13.04 11.36
C LEU A 306 5.57 13.92 12.57
N ILE A 307 6.45 14.89 12.81
CA ILE A 307 6.15 16.01 13.71
C ILE A 307 5.53 17.13 12.89
N VAL A 308 4.34 17.58 13.28
CA VAL A 308 3.63 18.64 12.57
C VAL A 308 3.44 19.86 13.46
N MET A 309 3.87 21.01 12.98
CA MET A 309 3.75 22.28 13.70
C MET A 309 3.68 23.46 12.72
N ASP A 310 3.24 24.62 13.23
CA ASP A 310 3.27 25.84 12.45
C ASP A 310 4.70 26.38 12.36
N LEU A 311 5.18 26.61 11.14
CA LEU A 311 6.51 27.14 10.84
C LEU A 311 6.36 28.40 9.99
N ASP A 312 6.78 29.55 10.53
CA ASP A 312 6.69 30.83 9.82
C ASP A 312 7.93 31.18 8.99
N GLY A 313 8.96 30.35 9.06
CA GLY A 313 10.21 30.51 8.34
C GLY A 313 11.12 31.62 8.91
N LYS A 314 10.79 32.19 10.07
CA LYS A 314 11.60 33.22 10.74
C LYS A 314 12.49 32.63 11.82
N ALA A 315 12.00 31.58 12.50
CA ALA A 315 12.74 30.88 13.52
C ALA A 315 12.38 29.40 13.52
N LEU A 316 13.33 28.56 13.92
CA LEU A 316 13.15 27.11 14.11
C LEU A 316 13.45 26.73 15.55
N PRO A 317 12.75 25.75 16.14
CA PRO A 317 12.99 25.30 17.50
C PRO A 317 14.30 24.51 17.59
N GLU A 318 15.09 24.81 18.61
CA GLU A 318 16.35 24.13 18.87
C GLU A 318 16.18 22.73 19.42
N VAL A 319 15.17 22.53 20.28
CA VAL A 319 14.82 21.24 20.88
C VAL A 319 13.39 20.90 20.56
N ILE A 320 13.19 19.67 20.03
CA ILE A 320 11.89 19.09 19.74
C ILE A 320 11.82 17.70 20.33
N THR A 321 10.71 17.38 21.00
CA THR A 321 10.42 16.03 21.48
C THR A 321 9.09 15.56 20.91
N TRP A 322 9.08 14.36 20.34
CA TRP A 322 7.87 13.71 19.81
C TRP A 322 7.19 12.82 20.86
N ALA A 323 5.87 12.72 20.79
CA ALA A 323 5.06 11.73 21.50
C ALA A 323 3.77 11.46 20.72
N SER A 324 3.25 10.23 20.83
CA SER A 324 2.02 9.78 20.16
C SER A 324 0.76 9.84 21.03
N GLY A 325 0.80 10.59 22.13
CA GLY A 325 -0.34 10.71 23.04
C GLY A 325 -1.57 11.35 22.43
N PRO A 326 -2.77 11.10 22.97
CA PRO A 326 -4.01 11.73 22.46
C PRO A 326 -3.95 13.26 22.49
N GLU A 327 -3.22 13.84 23.45
CA GLU A 327 -3.07 15.30 23.60
C GLU A 327 -2.24 15.93 22.46
N GLN A 328 -1.38 15.15 21.80
CA GLN A 328 -0.56 15.60 20.68
C GLN A 328 -1.26 15.42 19.33
N ARG A 329 -2.38 14.74 19.27
CA ARG A 329 -3.15 14.58 18.01
C ARG A 329 -3.63 15.91 17.47
N ILE A 330 -3.62 16.01 16.15
CA ILE A 330 -4.09 17.19 15.41
C ILE A 330 -5.36 16.77 14.67
N ASP A 331 -6.51 17.32 15.08
CA ASP A 331 -7.81 16.94 14.53
C ASP A 331 -8.28 17.83 13.37
N ASP A 332 -7.66 19.01 13.19
CA ASP A 332 -8.00 19.99 12.16
C ASP A 332 -7.23 19.82 10.84
N LEU A 333 -6.40 18.79 10.74
CA LEU A 333 -5.70 18.41 9.51
C LEU A 333 -6.17 17.06 8.99
N VAL A 334 -6.49 17.02 7.68
CA VAL A 334 -6.87 15.75 7.04
C VAL A 334 -5.64 14.88 6.84
N CYS A 335 -5.64 13.72 7.47
CA CYS A 335 -4.58 12.72 7.32
C CYS A 335 -5.02 11.63 6.34
N THR A 336 -4.25 11.44 5.26
CA THR A 336 -4.51 10.43 4.21
C THR A 336 -3.83 9.09 4.51
N GLY A 337 -3.36 8.89 5.74
CA GLY A 337 -2.73 7.66 6.19
C GLY A 337 -3.65 6.45 6.15
N LEU A 338 -3.08 5.25 6.27
CA LEU A 338 -3.77 3.96 6.24
C LEU A 338 -3.88 3.34 7.62
N GLY A 339 -4.94 2.61 7.86
CA GLY A 339 -5.13 1.88 9.11
C GLY A 339 -5.24 2.78 10.31
N ALA A 340 -4.40 2.50 11.30
CA ALA A 340 -4.26 3.32 12.51
C ALA A 340 -3.48 4.61 12.27
N ASP A 341 -2.87 4.79 11.09
CA ASP A 341 -2.07 5.96 10.72
C ASP A 341 -2.97 7.11 10.21
N ARG A 342 -3.89 7.59 11.05
CA ARG A 342 -4.94 8.58 10.66
C ARG A 342 -4.80 9.93 11.33
N HIS A 343 -3.75 10.14 12.13
CA HIS A 343 -3.56 11.38 12.87
C HIS A 343 -2.14 11.87 12.71
N PHE A 344 -2.01 13.18 12.51
CA PHE A 344 -0.74 13.88 12.70
C PHE A 344 -0.54 14.20 14.17
N HIS A 345 0.72 14.40 14.59
CA HIS A 345 1.05 14.71 15.96
C HIS A 345 1.86 16.00 16.01
N ARG A 346 1.47 16.89 16.95
CA ARG A 346 2.28 18.06 17.32
C ARG A 346 3.43 17.65 18.23
N PRO A 347 4.53 18.42 18.31
CA PRO A 347 5.59 18.13 19.25
C PRO A 347 5.07 18.22 20.70
N MET A 348 5.55 17.33 21.58
CA MET A 348 5.24 17.37 23.00
C MET A 348 5.98 18.54 23.70
N ILE A 349 7.25 18.73 23.36
CA ILE A 349 8.09 19.80 23.89
C ILE A 349 8.76 20.53 22.73
N THR A 350 8.75 21.85 22.81
CA THR A 350 9.45 22.74 21.88
C THR A 350 10.13 23.81 22.70
N GLN A 351 11.47 23.91 22.61
CA GLN A 351 12.27 24.88 23.40
C GLN A 351 13.36 25.48 22.53
N GLY A 352 13.75 26.72 22.87
CA GLY A 352 14.79 27.47 22.16
C GLY A 352 14.36 27.78 20.72
N TRP A 353 14.39 29.03 20.32
CA TRP A 353 14.04 29.40 18.95
C TRP A 353 15.23 30.16 18.34
N ILE A 354 15.76 29.63 17.26
CA ILE A 354 16.89 30.16 16.52
C ILE A 354 16.39 30.88 15.28
N SER A 355 16.78 32.14 15.13
CA SER A 355 16.39 32.97 14.00
C SER A 355 16.99 32.46 12.68
N ALA A 356 16.27 32.62 11.59
CA ALA A 356 16.71 32.30 10.24
C ALA A 356 18.01 32.99 9.82
N ASP A 357 18.29 34.17 10.41
CA ASP A 357 19.46 34.97 10.08
C ASP A 357 20.74 34.45 10.76
N GLU A 358 20.64 33.50 11.71
CA GLU A 358 21.79 33.15 12.54
C GLU A 358 22.56 31.93 12.06
N THR A 359 21.92 30.79 11.82
CA THR A 359 22.71 29.56 11.62
C THR A 359 22.07 28.41 10.82
N TRP A 360 20.77 28.42 10.55
CA TRP A 360 20.20 27.29 9.83
C TRP A 360 20.33 27.45 8.31
N ARG A 361 20.65 26.33 7.67
CA ARG A 361 20.79 26.23 6.22
C ARG A 361 19.50 25.73 5.60
N CYS A 362 19.13 26.28 4.45
CA CYS A 362 17.93 25.91 3.73
C CYS A 362 18.27 25.45 2.32
N VAL A 363 17.75 24.32 1.92
CA VAL A 363 17.94 23.71 0.61
C VAL A 363 16.60 23.62 -0.11
N MET A 364 16.59 23.94 -1.40
CA MET A 364 15.46 23.65 -2.29
C MET A 364 15.87 22.55 -3.27
N SER A 365 15.26 21.40 -3.15
CA SER A 365 15.38 20.32 -4.15
C SER A 365 14.34 20.48 -5.24
N ILE A 366 14.70 20.07 -6.46
CA ILE A 366 13.82 20.13 -7.62
C ILE A 366 13.94 18.80 -8.38
N ASP A 367 12.79 18.15 -8.59
CA ASP A 367 12.62 17.06 -9.56
C ASP A 367 12.08 17.68 -10.87
N PRO A 368 12.92 17.88 -11.90
CA PRO A 368 12.50 18.53 -13.13
C PRO A 368 11.69 17.55 -13.99
N SER A 369 10.46 17.89 -14.32
CA SER A 369 9.67 17.13 -15.30
C SER A 369 9.98 17.55 -16.72
N GLY A 370 9.90 16.59 -17.65
CA GLY A 370 9.97 16.86 -19.07
C GLY A 370 8.70 17.52 -19.64
N ARG A 371 8.57 17.46 -20.97
CA ARG A 371 7.32 17.82 -21.65
C ARG A 371 6.36 16.65 -21.54
N GLY A 372 5.27 16.81 -20.77
CA GLY A 372 4.28 15.76 -20.59
C GLY A 372 3.28 16.06 -19.47
N ALA A 373 2.59 15.03 -19.00
CA ALA A 373 1.63 15.12 -17.91
C ALA A 373 2.28 15.06 -16.50
N ASP A 374 3.62 14.93 -16.43
CA ASP A 374 4.34 14.86 -15.17
C ASP A 374 4.58 16.27 -14.61
N GLU A 375 4.58 16.34 -13.28
CA GLU A 375 4.73 17.59 -12.52
C GLU A 375 6.22 17.87 -12.28
N MET A 376 6.68 19.11 -12.50
CA MET A 376 7.94 19.56 -11.94
C MET A 376 7.70 19.88 -10.47
N ALA A 377 8.32 19.10 -9.57
CA ALA A 377 8.11 19.22 -8.15
C ALA A 377 9.31 19.84 -7.43
N TRP A 378 9.04 20.49 -6.29
CA TRP A 378 10.09 21.03 -5.40
C TRP A 378 9.75 20.78 -3.95
N SER A 379 10.79 20.72 -3.12
CA SER A 379 10.71 20.72 -1.67
C SER A 379 11.74 21.66 -1.08
N VAL A 380 11.33 22.45 -0.07
CA VAL A 380 12.20 23.37 0.66
C VAL A 380 12.39 22.82 2.07
N VAL A 381 13.63 22.45 2.40
CA VAL A 381 13.97 21.78 3.65
C VAL A 381 15.11 22.51 4.35
N ALA A 382 14.88 22.92 5.59
CA ALA A 382 15.91 23.46 6.46
C ALA A 382 16.47 22.38 7.41
N GLU A 383 17.71 22.54 7.86
CA GLU A 383 18.35 21.65 8.83
C GLU A 383 18.73 22.44 10.08
N LEU A 384 18.40 21.92 11.27
CA LEU A 384 18.84 22.42 12.54
C LEU A 384 18.98 21.27 13.55
N ASN A 385 20.17 21.14 14.15
CA ASN A 385 20.47 20.13 15.19
C ASN A 385 20.08 18.69 14.82
N GLY A 386 20.21 18.35 13.53
CA GLY A 386 19.91 17.02 13.03
C GLY A 386 18.42 16.77 12.79
N ASN A 387 17.54 17.73 13.00
CA ASN A 387 16.15 17.70 12.56
C ASN A 387 16.04 18.39 11.20
N LEU A 388 15.18 17.83 10.34
CA LEU A 388 14.87 18.41 9.04
C LEU A 388 13.46 19.02 9.07
N PHE A 389 13.34 20.24 8.57
CA PHE A 389 12.10 21.00 8.58
C PHE A 389 11.61 21.21 7.16
N LEU A 390 10.51 20.54 6.78
CA LEU A 390 9.86 20.76 5.50
C LEU A 390 9.00 22.04 5.58
N LEU A 391 9.51 23.10 4.97
CA LEU A 391 8.92 24.43 4.99
C LEU A 391 7.95 24.67 3.84
N GLU A 392 8.21 24.08 2.68
CA GLU A 392 7.35 24.15 1.50
C GLU A 392 7.53 22.91 0.63
N SER A 393 6.45 22.45 0.03
CA SER A 393 6.42 21.47 -1.06
C SER A 393 5.38 21.89 -2.08
N GLY A 394 5.59 21.58 -3.33
CA GLY A 394 4.65 21.90 -4.40
C GLY A 394 5.13 21.39 -5.75
N GLY A 395 4.32 21.66 -6.77
CA GLY A 395 4.61 21.25 -8.12
C GLY A 395 3.92 22.13 -9.17
N THR A 396 4.34 21.99 -10.41
CA THR A 396 3.74 22.65 -11.57
C THR A 396 3.86 21.80 -12.83
N THR A 397 2.82 21.80 -13.63
CA THR A 397 2.80 21.13 -14.95
C THR A 397 3.24 22.03 -16.11
N GLN A 398 3.73 23.23 -15.80
CA GLN A 398 4.14 24.22 -16.82
C GLN A 398 5.52 23.91 -17.44
N GLY A 399 6.16 22.82 -17.06
CA GLY A 399 7.48 22.42 -17.56
C GLY A 399 8.53 23.51 -17.32
N TYR A 400 9.36 23.79 -18.33
CA TYR A 400 10.47 24.78 -18.26
C TYR A 400 10.05 26.19 -18.71
N SER A 401 8.78 26.56 -18.49
CA SER A 401 8.32 27.90 -18.85
C SER A 401 9.04 29.00 -18.02
N GLU A 402 9.08 30.22 -18.57
CA GLU A 402 9.69 31.36 -17.85
C GLU A 402 8.96 31.60 -16.51
N GLU A 403 7.64 31.41 -16.49
CA GLU A 403 6.81 31.56 -15.30
C GLU A 403 7.19 30.53 -14.22
N ALA A 404 7.40 29.26 -14.62
CA ALA A 404 7.81 28.21 -13.71
C ALA A 404 9.21 28.47 -13.12
N LEU A 405 10.17 28.89 -13.96
CA LEU A 405 11.52 29.23 -13.48
C LEU A 405 11.49 30.45 -12.54
N LYS A 406 10.69 31.48 -12.84
CA LYS A 406 10.48 32.63 -11.96
C LYS A 406 9.83 32.21 -10.64
N LEU A 407 8.84 31.31 -10.68
CA LEU A 407 8.20 30.76 -9.47
C LEU A 407 9.25 30.14 -8.54
N LEU A 408 10.10 29.25 -9.06
CA LEU A 408 11.17 28.62 -8.27
C LEU A 408 12.13 29.63 -7.67
N ALA A 409 12.55 30.63 -8.45
CA ALA A 409 13.45 31.68 -7.97
C ALA A 409 12.80 32.54 -6.86
N MET A 410 11.50 32.81 -6.95
CA MET A 410 10.76 33.52 -5.90
C MET A 410 10.61 32.67 -4.65
N ARG A 411 10.44 31.33 -4.77
CA ARG A 411 10.42 30.40 -3.63
C ARG A 411 11.78 30.35 -2.94
N ALA A 412 12.87 30.26 -3.72
CA ALA A 412 14.23 30.34 -3.18
C ALA A 412 14.46 31.63 -2.40
N LYS A 413 14.01 32.77 -2.91
CA LYS A 413 14.09 34.05 -2.22
C LYS A 413 13.27 34.11 -0.94
N ARG A 414 12.02 33.59 -1.00
CA ARG A 414 11.10 33.57 0.15
C ARG A 414 11.72 32.88 1.37
N TRP A 415 12.37 31.73 1.12
CA TRP A 415 12.90 30.86 2.16
C TRP A 415 14.40 31.06 2.42
N ASN A 416 14.99 32.10 1.85
CA ASN A 416 16.43 32.36 1.94
C ASN A 416 17.31 31.14 1.65
N VAL A 417 16.98 30.43 0.55
CA VAL A 417 17.62 29.17 0.15
C VAL A 417 19.11 29.39 -0.10
N THR A 418 19.95 28.60 0.54
CA THR A 418 21.40 28.66 0.39
C THR A 418 21.91 27.82 -0.77
N GLN A 419 21.21 26.73 -1.08
CA GLN A 419 21.58 25.77 -2.13
C GLN A 419 20.32 25.25 -2.83
N VAL A 420 20.35 25.21 -4.15
CA VAL A 420 19.36 24.50 -4.98
C VAL A 420 19.97 23.18 -5.45
N VAL A 421 19.24 22.10 -5.29
CA VAL A 421 19.64 20.74 -5.68
C VAL A 421 18.70 20.25 -6.77
N VAL A 422 19.26 19.81 -7.89
CA VAL A 422 18.48 19.36 -9.06
C VAL A 422 18.83 17.92 -9.39
N GLU A 423 17.83 17.09 -9.66
CA GLU A 423 18.09 15.74 -10.16
C GLU A 423 18.63 15.81 -11.60
N ALA A 424 19.84 15.26 -11.82
CA ALA A 424 20.57 15.36 -13.09
C ALA A 424 20.13 14.33 -14.15
N ASN A 425 19.17 13.46 -13.86
CA ASN A 425 18.79 12.36 -14.75
C ASN A 425 18.02 12.80 -15.99
N PHE A 426 17.65 14.06 -16.09
CA PHE A 426 16.89 14.61 -17.21
C PHE A 426 17.65 15.72 -17.95
N GLY A 427 18.05 15.43 -19.20
CA GLY A 427 18.52 16.45 -20.16
C GLY A 427 19.93 16.98 -19.94
N ASP A 428 20.86 16.23 -19.34
CA ASP A 428 22.29 16.56 -19.21
C ASP A 428 22.59 18.03 -18.79
N GLY A 429 21.93 18.52 -17.72
CA GLY A 429 22.16 19.85 -17.18
C GLY A 429 21.38 20.99 -17.84
N ILE A 430 20.55 20.74 -18.84
CA ILE A 430 19.76 21.78 -19.53
C ILE A 430 18.91 22.58 -18.54
N PHE A 431 18.24 21.90 -17.61
CA PHE A 431 17.37 22.57 -16.64
C PHE A 431 18.15 23.52 -15.73
N SER A 432 19.27 23.10 -15.18
CA SER A 432 20.14 23.93 -14.36
C SER A 432 20.67 25.15 -15.13
N HIS A 433 21.04 24.97 -16.40
CA HIS A 433 21.45 26.08 -17.26
C HIS A 433 20.33 27.10 -17.51
N LEU A 434 19.07 26.66 -17.62
CA LEU A 434 17.93 27.57 -17.76
C LEU A 434 17.57 28.27 -16.46
N LEU A 435 17.68 27.57 -15.33
CA LEU A 435 17.33 28.07 -14.00
C LEU A 435 18.38 29.07 -13.47
N ALA A 436 19.68 28.81 -13.67
CA ALA A 436 20.78 29.58 -13.11
C ALA A 436 20.69 31.11 -13.37
N PRO A 437 20.43 31.61 -14.58
CA PRO A 437 20.33 33.05 -14.81
C PRO A 437 19.11 33.68 -14.11
N VAL A 438 18.02 32.92 -13.91
CA VAL A 438 16.81 33.39 -13.24
C VAL A 438 17.04 33.46 -11.73
N ILE A 439 17.62 32.41 -11.12
CA ILE A 439 18.00 32.35 -9.72
C ILE A 439 18.99 33.47 -9.39
N ASN A 440 20.06 33.62 -10.18
CA ASN A 440 21.09 34.65 -9.94
C ASN A 440 20.54 36.09 -9.96
N ARG A 441 19.47 36.33 -10.74
CA ARG A 441 18.81 37.63 -10.81
C ARG A 441 17.90 37.91 -9.60
N VAL A 442 17.24 36.90 -9.05
CA VAL A 442 16.19 37.04 -8.02
C VAL A 442 16.75 36.81 -6.61
N HIS A 443 17.54 35.75 -6.45
CA HIS A 443 18.13 35.30 -5.21
C HIS A 443 19.37 34.45 -5.49
N PRO A 444 20.57 35.03 -5.54
CA PRO A 444 21.81 34.32 -5.82
C PRO A 444 22.07 33.21 -4.79
N CYS A 445 22.12 31.97 -5.22
CA CYS A 445 22.48 30.80 -4.40
C CYS A 445 23.14 29.72 -5.26
N GLY A 446 23.78 28.73 -4.62
CA GLY A 446 24.41 27.61 -5.32
C GLY A 446 23.39 26.74 -6.04
N ILE A 447 23.78 26.14 -7.16
CA ILE A 447 23.02 25.11 -7.84
C ILE A 447 23.91 23.89 -7.98
N GLU A 448 23.43 22.74 -7.50
CA GLU A 448 24.13 21.47 -7.55
C GLU A 448 23.25 20.41 -8.23
N GLU A 449 23.86 19.61 -9.10
CA GLU A 449 23.21 18.49 -9.76
C GLU A 449 23.59 17.18 -9.09
N ILE A 450 22.59 16.42 -8.66
CA ILE A 450 22.78 15.10 -8.07
C ILE A 450 22.35 14.03 -9.07
N ARG A 451 23.25 13.09 -9.37
CA ARG A 451 22.93 11.90 -10.18
C ARG A 451 22.51 10.75 -9.28
N VAL A 452 21.37 10.16 -9.60
CA VAL A 452 20.82 9.02 -8.87
C VAL A 452 20.90 7.78 -9.76
N SER A 453 21.53 6.71 -9.24
CA SER A 453 21.70 5.44 -9.95
C SER A 453 20.91 4.27 -9.37
N MET A 454 20.30 4.44 -8.20
CA MET A 454 19.50 3.41 -7.53
C MET A 454 18.06 3.37 -8.06
N GLN A 455 17.37 2.24 -7.81
CA GLN A 455 15.93 2.17 -8.04
C GLN A 455 15.22 3.24 -7.22
N LYS A 456 14.40 4.07 -7.88
CA LYS A 456 13.77 5.28 -7.33
C LYS A 456 12.99 4.98 -6.04
N GLU A 457 12.04 4.06 -6.08
CA GLU A 457 11.15 3.76 -4.95
C GLU A 457 11.92 3.23 -3.74
N ARG A 458 12.93 2.38 -3.98
CA ARG A 458 13.77 1.85 -2.91
C ARG A 458 14.60 2.96 -2.27
N ARG A 459 15.20 3.83 -3.07
CA ARG A 459 15.94 5.00 -2.57
C ARG A 459 15.06 5.89 -1.70
N ILE A 460 13.85 6.21 -2.18
CA ILE A 460 12.91 7.05 -1.43
C ILE A 460 12.61 6.42 -0.05
N CYS A 461 12.29 5.12 -0.02
CA CYS A 461 12.02 4.41 1.23
C CYS A 461 13.25 4.35 2.15
N ASP A 462 14.43 4.09 1.60
CA ASP A 462 15.69 3.96 2.37
C ASP A 462 16.14 5.33 2.94
N VAL A 463 15.83 6.43 2.26
CA VAL A 463 16.17 7.80 2.69
C VAL A 463 15.14 8.37 3.67
N LEU A 464 13.86 8.31 3.34
CA LEU A 464 12.80 8.93 4.15
C LEU A 464 12.37 8.06 5.32
N GLY A 465 12.32 6.75 5.16
CA GLY A 465 11.82 5.82 6.18
C GLY A 465 12.52 5.96 7.54
N PRO A 466 13.85 5.81 7.62
CA PRO A 466 14.57 5.93 8.89
C PRO A 466 14.43 7.31 9.54
N LEU A 467 14.45 8.39 8.75
CA LEU A 467 14.32 9.75 9.25
C LEU A 467 12.96 9.99 9.90
N ILE A 468 11.89 9.55 9.24
CA ILE A 468 10.51 9.69 9.72
C ILE A 468 10.27 8.79 10.93
N GLN A 469 10.72 7.52 10.90
CA GLN A 469 10.60 6.59 12.05
C GLN A 469 11.36 7.07 13.28
N GLN A 470 12.42 7.86 13.11
CA GLN A 470 13.16 8.50 14.21
C GLN A 470 12.55 9.84 14.66
N HIS A 471 11.40 10.22 14.09
CA HIS A 471 10.70 11.48 14.38
C HIS A 471 11.58 12.73 14.19
N ARG A 472 12.39 12.73 13.12
CA ARG A 472 13.33 13.80 12.79
C ARG A 472 12.90 14.64 11.59
N LEU A 473 11.78 14.32 10.97
CA LEU A 473 11.16 15.15 9.93
C LEU A 473 10.01 15.95 10.53
N VAL A 474 10.19 17.26 10.57
CA VAL A 474 9.20 18.24 11.03
C VAL A 474 8.54 18.85 9.80
N VAL A 475 7.22 18.81 9.72
CA VAL A 475 6.45 19.29 8.58
C VAL A 475 5.63 20.52 8.99
N SER A 476 5.70 21.58 8.20
CA SER A 476 4.82 22.72 8.40
C SER A 476 3.34 22.33 8.20
N SER A 477 2.48 22.70 9.13
CA SER A 477 1.02 22.50 8.98
C SER A 477 0.47 23.14 7.71
N ASP A 478 1.04 24.24 7.27
CA ASP A 478 0.70 24.92 6.01
C ASP A 478 1.00 24.06 4.77
N VAL A 479 2.08 23.25 4.79
CA VAL A 479 2.39 22.32 3.71
C VAL A 479 1.26 21.31 3.57
N ILE A 480 0.82 20.71 4.68
CA ILE A 480 -0.25 19.68 4.68
C ILE A 480 -1.58 20.29 4.21
N ARG A 481 -1.95 21.48 4.73
CA ARG A 481 -3.20 22.16 4.31
C ARG A 481 -3.22 22.48 2.82
N LYS A 482 -2.09 23.01 2.29
CA LYS A 482 -1.98 23.32 0.85
C LYS A 482 -2.00 22.08 -0.02
N ASP A 483 -1.25 21.06 0.37
CA ASP A 483 -1.19 19.78 -0.34
C ASP A 483 -2.58 19.15 -0.47
N TYR A 484 -3.36 19.14 0.62
CA TYR A 484 -4.74 18.66 0.62
C TYR A 484 -5.66 19.51 -0.26
N LEU A 485 -5.60 20.85 -0.13
CA LEU A 485 -6.44 21.76 -0.92
C LEU A 485 -6.13 21.71 -2.42
N GLU A 486 -4.88 21.51 -2.80
CA GLU A 486 -4.49 21.31 -4.20
C GLU A 486 -5.04 19.99 -4.75
N ALA A 487 -4.98 18.93 -3.96
CA ALA A 487 -5.54 17.62 -4.30
C ALA A 487 -7.06 17.68 -4.55
N GLU A 488 -7.80 18.37 -3.69
CA GLU A 488 -9.24 18.55 -3.82
C GLU A 488 -9.66 19.38 -5.05
N ARG A 489 -8.86 20.38 -5.42
CA ARG A 489 -9.15 21.25 -6.57
C ARG A 489 -8.92 20.59 -7.93
N ASN A 490 -8.03 19.63 -7.99
CA ASN A 490 -7.68 18.94 -9.23
C ASN A 490 -8.52 17.67 -9.38
N VAL A 491 -9.60 17.74 -10.13
CA VAL A 491 -10.56 16.63 -10.32
C VAL A 491 -9.91 15.41 -11.00
N ASP A 492 -8.90 15.62 -11.85
CA ASP A 492 -8.19 14.56 -12.58
C ASP A 492 -6.84 14.24 -11.90
N GLY A 493 -6.82 13.22 -11.04
CA GLY A 493 -5.58 12.72 -10.43
C GLY A 493 -4.94 13.63 -9.36
N GLY A 494 -5.71 14.55 -8.77
CA GLY A 494 -5.20 15.49 -7.76
C GLY A 494 -4.67 14.80 -6.50
N HIS A 495 -5.34 13.75 -6.04
CA HIS A 495 -4.90 12.99 -4.88
C HIS A 495 -3.55 12.28 -5.07
N GLU A 496 -3.28 11.78 -6.29
CA GLU A 496 -2.03 11.08 -6.60
C GLU A 496 -0.80 12.01 -6.60
N ARG A 497 -1.02 13.31 -6.82
CA ARG A 497 0.02 14.34 -6.76
C ARG A 497 0.28 14.85 -5.34
N SER A 498 -0.61 14.55 -4.39
CA SER A 498 -0.43 14.95 -2.99
C SER A 498 0.79 14.29 -2.37
N LEU A 499 1.67 15.07 -1.76
CA LEU A 499 2.84 14.58 -1.04
C LEU A 499 2.44 13.62 0.09
N MET A 500 1.39 13.96 0.85
CA MET A 500 0.92 13.12 1.96
C MET A 500 0.37 11.78 1.46
N PHE A 501 -0.33 11.77 0.33
CA PHE A 501 -0.75 10.55 -0.32
C PHE A 501 0.45 9.71 -0.78
N GLN A 502 1.42 10.33 -1.45
CA GLN A 502 2.63 9.65 -1.94
C GLN A 502 3.43 9.05 -0.78
N LEU A 503 3.65 9.78 0.33
CA LEU A 503 4.31 9.29 1.54
C LEU A 503 3.62 8.06 2.12
N SER A 504 2.29 8.08 2.22
CA SER A 504 1.52 6.99 2.83
C SER A 504 1.33 5.77 1.92
N ARG A 505 1.68 5.84 0.64
CA ARG A 505 1.46 4.78 -0.36
C ARG A 505 2.73 4.27 -1.03
N ILE A 506 3.89 4.88 -0.77
CA ILE A 506 5.16 4.40 -1.32
C ILE A 506 5.52 3.02 -0.77
N THR A 507 6.04 2.17 -1.63
CA THR A 507 6.62 0.86 -1.29
C THR A 507 7.94 0.70 -2.03
N THR A 508 8.73 -0.30 -1.69
CA THR A 508 10.00 -0.59 -2.38
C THR A 508 9.83 -1.21 -3.77
N GLU A 509 8.58 -1.47 -4.19
CA GLU A 509 8.28 -2.10 -5.47
C GLU A 509 8.24 -1.07 -6.61
N ARG A 510 8.71 -1.46 -7.79
CA ARG A 510 8.67 -0.59 -8.99
C ARG A 510 7.24 -0.23 -9.39
N GLY A 511 7.00 1.06 -9.65
CA GLY A 511 5.69 1.58 -10.00
C GLY A 511 4.73 1.56 -8.81
N ALA A 512 5.24 1.74 -7.59
CA ALA A 512 4.44 1.85 -6.37
C ALA A 512 3.39 2.95 -6.49
N LEU A 513 3.78 4.08 -7.07
CA LEU A 513 2.95 5.26 -7.29
C LEU A 513 2.77 5.53 -8.79
N SER A 514 1.64 6.11 -9.18
CA SER A 514 1.39 6.62 -10.53
C SER A 514 2.05 7.99 -10.74
N LYS A 515 2.13 8.79 -9.67
CA LYS A 515 2.83 10.07 -9.56
C LYS A 515 3.68 10.03 -8.30
N ASP A 516 4.96 10.36 -8.44
CA ASP A 516 5.94 10.30 -7.35
C ASP A 516 6.86 11.54 -7.30
N ASP A 517 6.54 12.57 -8.08
CA ASP A 517 7.38 13.74 -8.29
C ASP A 517 7.66 14.50 -6.96
N ARG A 518 6.64 14.72 -6.11
CA ARG A 518 6.79 15.48 -4.86
C ARG A 518 7.57 14.73 -3.79
N ILE A 519 7.33 13.42 -3.65
CA ILE A 519 8.08 12.59 -2.69
C ILE A 519 9.53 12.43 -3.14
N ASP A 520 9.79 12.39 -4.44
CA ASP A 520 11.15 12.31 -4.97
C ASP A 520 11.93 13.60 -4.71
N ALA A 521 11.31 14.75 -4.96
CA ALA A 521 11.89 16.03 -4.60
C ALA A 521 12.22 16.09 -3.09
N LEU A 522 11.32 15.63 -2.21
CA LEU A 522 11.60 15.57 -0.77
C LEU A 522 12.77 14.64 -0.44
N ALA A 523 12.79 13.44 -1.03
CA ALA A 523 13.86 12.47 -0.82
C ALA A 523 15.23 13.02 -1.25
N LEU A 524 15.29 13.78 -2.34
CA LEU A 524 16.49 14.43 -2.83
C LEU A 524 17.03 15.45 -1.83
N ALA A 525 16.16 16.28 -1.22
CA ALA A 525 16.56 17.23 -0.17
C ALA A 525 17.10 16.52 1.08
N VAL A 526 16.44 15.44 1.51
CA VAL A 526 16.85 14.65 2.67
C VAL A 526 18.19 13.94 2.41
N GLN A 527 18.38 13.39 1.22
CA GLN A 527 19.65 12.76 0.82
C GLN A 527 20.81 13.76 0.86
N PHE A 528 20.62 14.96 0.33
CA PHE A 528 21.62 16.04 0.40
C PHE A 528 22.05 16.34 1.85
N TRP A 529 21.09 16.45 2.77
CA TRP A 529 21.40 16.68 4.18
C TRP A 529 22.09 15.49 4.85
N GLY A 530 21.74 14.26 4.48
CA GLY A 530 22.40 13.04 4.96
C GLY A 530 23.87 12.99 4.55
N GLU A 531 24.19 13.32 3.32
CA GLU A 531 25.56 13.37 2.80
C GLU A 531 26.36 14.50 3.45
N ALA A 532 25.78 15.68 3.59
CA ALA A 532 26.41 16.80 4.28
C ALA A 532 26.73 16.49 5.75
N ALA A 533 25.79 15.86 6.47
CA ALA A 533 26.00 15.42 7.85
C ALA A 533 27.11 14.37 7.97
N ALA A 534 27.21 13.43 7.03
CA ALA A 534 28.26 12.42 7.01
C ALA A 534 29.65 13.05 6.77
N GLN A 535 29.74 14.03 5.87
CA GLN A 535 30.98 14.77 5.61
C GLN A 535 31.41 15.59 6.84
N ASP A 536 30.47 16.28 7.51
CA ASP A 536 30.75 17.04 8.74
C ASP A 536 31.19 16.12 9.88
N GLN A 537 30.63 14.91 10.00
CA GLN A 537 31.08 13.91 10.99
C GLN A 537 32.51 13.44 10.72
N GLN A 538 32.84 13.15 9.46
CA GLN A 538 34.19 12.75 9.07
C GLN A 538 35.20 13.85 9.33
N ARG A 539 34.84 15.11 9.00
CA ARG A 539 35.69 16.26 9.29
C ARG A 539 35.93 16.43 10.79
N LYS A 540 34.86 16.38 11.61
CA LYS A 540 34.98 16.47 13.08
C LYS A 540 35.74 15.30 13.67
N ALA A 541 35.62 14.08 13.12
CA ALA A 541 36.41 12.95 13.54
C ALA A 541 37.91 13.16 13.24
N SER A 542 38.24 13.65 12.04
CA SER A 542 39.62 13.99 11.65
C SER A 542 40.19 15.13 12.48
N GLU A 543 39.39 16.15 12.80
CA GLU A 543 39.78 17.25 13.69
C GLU A 543 40.09 16.74 15.11
N ARG A 544 39.24 15.84 15.67
CA ARG A 544 39.47 15.21 16.98
C ARG A 544 40.72 14.32 17.00
N GLU A 545 40.91 13.53 15.94
CA GLU A 545 42.12 12.72 15.79
C GLU A 545 43.35 13.61 15.73
N PHE A 546 43.30 14.72 15.03
CA PHE A 546 44.38 15.69 14.96
C PHE A 546 44.62 16.37 16.29
N GLU A 547 43.57 16.78 17.02
CA GLU A 547 43.69 17.35 18.39
C GLU A 547 44.29 16.34 19.37
N MET A 548 43.84 15.07 19.33
CA MET A 548 44.41 14.01 20.17
C MET A 548 45.87 13.73 19.81
N TRP A 549 46.21 13.74 18.51
CA TRP A 549 47.60 13.61 18.06
C TRP A 549 48.45 14.81 18.54
N GLN A 550 47.98 16.05 18.43
CA GLN A 550 48.66 17.21 18.94
C GLN A 550 48.92 17.11 20.47
N HIS A 551 47.89 16.73 21.23
CA HIS A 551 48.02 16.55 22.68
C HIS A 551 49.03 15.44 23.03
N GLN A 552 49.04 14.33 22.28
CA GLN A 552 50.04 13.26 22.43
C GLN A 552 51.47 13.76 22.14
N VAL A 553 51.66 14.58 21.11
CA VAL A 553 52.92 15.19 20.76
C VAL A 553 53.40 16.18 21.86
N GLU A 554 52.49 16.99 22.39
CA GLU A 554 52.79 17.89 23.49
C GLU A 554 53.20 17.15 24.78
N MET A 555 52.45 16.12 25.16
CA MET A 555 52.78 15.27 26.31
C MET A 555 54.14 14.58 26.14
N ALA A 556 54.41 14.08 24.94
CA ALA A 556 55.71 13.46 24.63
C ALA A 556 56.85 14.51 24.62
N ALA A 557 56.59 15.75 24.24
CA ALA A 557 57.54 16.84 24.29
C ALA A 557 57.89 17.21 25.74
N ASP A 558 56.88 17.31 26.61
CA ASP A 558 57.02 17.58 28.03
C ASP A 558 57.82 16.47 28.76
N GLU A 559 57.50 15.19 28.45
CA GLU A 559 58.19 14.06 29.05
C GLU A 559 59.64 13.91 28.58
N THR A 560 59.95 14.24 27.33
CA THR A 560 61.25 13.98 26.71
C THR A 560 62.14 15.20 26.61
N GLY A 561 61.58 16.43 26.83
CA GLY A 561 62.26 17.70 26.61
C GLY A 561 62.63 17.94 25.12
N ALA A 562 62.01 17.22 24.20
CA ALA A 562 62.19 17.38 22.75
C ALA A 562 61.33 18.51 22.20
N SER A 563 61.73 19.14 21.10
CA SER A 563 60.87 20.15 20.48
C SER A 563 59.67 19.49 19.81
N ILE A 564 58.51 20.11 19.89
CA ILE A 564 57.24 19.67 19.28
C ILE A 564 57.40 19.41 17.78
N ASP A 565 58.16 20.26 17.07
CA ASP A 565 58.40 20.13 15.63
C ASP A 565 59.22 18.88 15.30
N ALA A 566 60.19 18.47 16.12
CA ALA A 566 60.97 17.27 15.90
C ALA A 566 60.16 16.00 16.13
N LEU A 567 59.24 15.98 17.09
CA LEU A 567 58.33 14.87 17.36
C LEU A 567 57.24 14.79 16.30
N ALA A 568 56.66 15.89 15.84
CA ALA A 568 55.68 15.95 14.79
C ALA A 568 56.21 15.45 13.43
N LEU A 569 57.51 15.70 13.14
CA LEU A 569 58.18 15.20 11.92
C LEU A 569 58.68 13.77 12.04
N GLY A 570 58.47 13.07 13.17
CA GLY A 570 58.92 11.70 13.38
C GLY A 570 60.46 11.58 13.45
N LEU A 571 61.20 12.67 13.75
CA LEU A 571 62.64 12.64 13.85
C LEU A 571 63.04 12.00 15.18
N PRO A 572 64.02 11.07 15.21
CA PRO A 572 64.42 10.35 16.41
C PRO A 572 65.10 11.29 17.39
N SER A 573 64.46 11.61 18.51
CA SER A 573 65.19 12.17 19.65
C SER A 573 66.00 11.05 20.30
N LYS A 574 67.23 11.34 20.73
CA LYS A 574 68.17 10.34 21.32
C LYS A 574 67.62 9.71 22.63
N SER A 575 66.49 10.16 23.16
CA SER A 575 65.89 9.69 24.42
C SER A 575 64.77 8.66 24.27
N ILE A 576 64.20 8.44 23.08
CA ILE A 576 63.01 7.58 22.89
C ILE A 576 63.37 6.09 22.78
N ARG A 577 64.64 5.71 22.81
CA ARG A 577 65.08 4.29 22.63
C ARG A 577 64.74 3.36 23.80
N ARG A 578 64.05 3.78 24.88
CA ARG A 578 63.91 2.92 26.07
C ARG A 578 62.46 2.56 26.52
N SER A 579 61.37 3.02 25.87
CA SER A 579 60.05 2.71 26.41
C SER A 579 58.97 2.16 25.45
N TYR A 580 59.25 1.90 24.18
CA TYR A 580 58.25 1.27 23.32
C TYR A 580 58.77 -0.02 22.67
N GLY A 581 58.68 -1.11 23.43
CA GLY A 581 58.68 -2.48 22.94
C GLY A 581 57.23 -2.83 22.52
N GLY A 582 57.00 -2.96 21.23
CA GLY A 582 55.89 -3.72 20.71
C GLY A 582 54.64 -2.88 20.30
N VAL A 583 54.57 -2.49 19.08
CA VAL A 583 53.58 -2.92 18.07
C VAL A 583 53.90 -2.21 16.74
N ARG A 584 54.55 -2.93 15.85
CA ARG A 584 54.65 -2.53 14.44
C ARG A 584 53.37 -2.99 13.71
N ARG A 585 52.57 -2.05 13.24
CA ARG A 585 51.78 -2.25 12.02
C ARG A 585 52.07 -1.08 11.09
N GLY A 586 52.73 -1.41 9.98
CA GLY A 586 53.06 -0.46 8.96
C GLY A 586 51.81 0.07 8.25
N VAL A 587 51.74 1.37 8.10
CA VAL A 587 50.90 2.02 7.10
C VAL A 587 51.84 2.54 6.03
N SER A 588 51.78 1.93 4.86
CA SER A 588 52.50 2.34 3.65
C SER A 588 51.83 3.61 3.11
N ALA A 589 52.63 4.69 3.09
CA ALA A 589 52.29 5.87 2.31
C ALA A 589 52.43 5.56 0.83
N ARG A 590 51.35 5.68 0.05
CA ARG A 590 51.37 5.92 -1.41
C ARG A 590 50.41 7.05 -1.72
N SER A 591 51.05 8.13 -1.99
CA SER A 591 50.93 9.19 -3.01
C SER A 591 49.64 9.27 -3.82
N LEU A 592 49.21 10.50 -3.91
CA LEU A 592 48.46 11.28 -4.87
C LEU A 592 47.03 11.58 -4.47
#